data_bd1e4bda5e7d0104d1bd9948680fe2f4
#
_entry.id   bd1e4bda5e7d0104d1bd9948680fe2f4
#
_cell.length_a   1.000
_cell.length_b   1.000
_cell.length_c   1.000
_cell.angle_alpha   90.00
_cell.angle_beta   90.00
_cell.angle_gamma   90.00
#
_symmetry.space_group_name_H-M   'P 1'
#
loop_
_entity.id
_entity.type
_entity.pdbx_description
1 polymer ?
#
loop_
_entity_poly.entity_id
_entity_poly.type
_entity_poly.pdbx_seq_one_letter_code
_entity_poly.pdbx_strand_id
1 'polypeptide(L)'
;MKQSSPEGPKNYDSHSNESTADVATPKLAIEVTDLTVAYRERPVLWDVDLSVPSGLLLAIVGPNGAGKTTLIKAILGLIPPAAGQVLIYGRPYAEQRRLVGYVPQRGSVDWDFPTTVLDLVMMGRYGALGWGKRPGQREKELALSALAKVEMTAFVKRQISQLSGGQQQRVFLARALVQDAQIYFMDEPFQGVDAKTEHAIVGLLQELRSEGKTVVAVHHDLQTVPDYFDWVTLLNVRRIASGPVAEIFTDENLRLAYGGRVAFLTHKAHTRPDHSDPADPATHGKWGRIRP
;
A
#
# COMPACT_ATOMS: atom_id res chain seq x y z
N MET A 1 -50.29 57.39 48.01
CA MET A 1 -50.02 55.99 48.23
C MET A 1 -49.48 55.46 46.95
N LYS A 2 -48.12 55.35 46.84
CA LYS A 2 -47.39 54.75 45.69
C LYS A 2 -46.88 53.39 46.14
N GLN A 3 -47.37 52.35 45.50
CA GLN A 3 -46.84 50.99 45.67
C GLN A 3 -45.68 50.79 44.72
N SER A 4 -44.53 50.43 45.28
CA SER A 4 -43.30 50.02 44.61
C SER A 4 -43.40 48.55 44.24
N SER A 5 -43.18 48.24 42.98
CA SER A 5 -43.00 46.87 42.47
C SER A 5 -41.53 46.41 42.66
N PRO A 6 -41.24 45.11 42.95
CA PRO A 6 -39.89 44.61 43.12
C PRO A 6 -39.25 44.22 41.79
N GLU A 7 -37.94 44.51 41.67
CA GLU A 7 -37.08 44.13 40.58
C GLU A 7 -36.91 42.58 40.51
N GLY A 8 -37.05 42.00 39.31
CA GLY A 8 -36.77 40.62 39.04
C GLY A 8 -35.29 40.36 38.83
N PRO A 9 -34.80 39.13 38.95
CA PRO A 9 -33.40 38.79 38.91
C PRO A 9 -32.82 38.86 37.49
N LYS A 10 -31.62 39.44 37.37
CA LYS A 10 -30.81 39.51 36.15
C LYS A 10 -30.32 38.11 35.76
N ASN A 11 -30.71 37.64 34.58
CA ASN A 11 -30.13 36.47 33.90
C ASN A 11 -28.68 36.77 33.50
N TYR A 12 -27.76 35.97 34.01
CA TYR A 12 -26.40 35.88 33.50
C TYR A 12 -26.41 34.84 32.37
N ASP A 13 -26.40 35.33 31.14
CA ASP A 13 -26.12 34.50 29.96
C ASP A 13 -24.63 34.21 29.92
N SER A 14 -24.26 33.03 30.41
CA SER A 14 -22.93 32.45 30.17
C SER A 14 -22.96 31.69 28.84
N HIS A 15 -22.69 32.39 27.75
CA HIS A 15 -22.34 31.76 26.48
C HIS A 15 -20.90 31.23 26.55
N SER A 16 -20.71 30.05 27.05
CA SER A 16 -19.53 29.23 26.75
C SER A 16 -19.82 28.39 25.51
N ASN A 17 -19.54 28.99 24.37
CA ASN A 17 -19.54 28.31 23.08
C ASN A 17 -18.25 27.51 22.99
N GLU A 18 -18.20 26.32 23.62
CA GLU A 18 -17.17 25.32 23.33
C GLU A 18 -17.44 24.76 21.93
N SER A 19 -16.74 25.33 20.96
CA SER A 19 -16.58 24.73 19.63
C SER A 19 -15.86 23.39 19.78
N THR A 20 -16.62 22.31 19.94
CA THR A 20 -16.14 20.97 19.71
C THR A 20 -15.78 20.90 18.23
N ALA A 21 -14.49 21.01 17.93
CA ALA A 21 -13.98 20.70 16.61
C ALA A 21 -14.46 19.28 16.26
N ASP A 22 -15.34 19.21 15.29
CA ASP A 22 -15.84 17.97 14.71
C ASP A 22 -14.62 17.28 14.07
N VAL A 23 -14.03 16.32 14.80
CA VAL A 23 -12.93 15.49 14.26
C VAL A 23 -13.58 14.64 13.19
N ALA A 24 -13.52 15.12 11.95
CA ALA A 24 -14.07 14.43 10.80
C ALA A 24 -13.52 13.00 10.79
N THR A 25 -14.38 12.03 11.02
CA THR A 25 -14.02 10.60 10.94
C THR A 25 -13.40 10.35 9.57
N PRO A 26 -12.19 9.83 9.48
CA PRO A 26 -11.51 9.63 8.20
C PRO A 26 -12.38 8.75 7.29
N LYS A 27 -12.58 9.20 6.04
CA LYS A 27 -13.35 8.46 5.06
C LYS A 27 -12.68 7.12 4.80
N LEU A 28 -13.40 6.02 4.99
CA LEU A 28 -12.90 4.69 4.72
C LEU A 28 -12.88 4.42 3.21
N ALA A 29 -11.74 3.98 2.69
CA ALA A 29 -11.58 3.53 1.31
C ALA A 29 -12.03 2.08 1.14
N ILE A 30 -11.74 1.23 2.14
CA ILE A 30 -12.03 -0.20 2.13
C ILE A 30 -12.57 -0.59 3.50
N GLU A 31 -13.67 -1.33 3.50
CA GLU A 31 -14.28 -1.94 4.69
C GLU A 31 -14.50 -3.41 4.41
N VAL A 32 -13.97 -4.26 5.27
CA VAL A 32 -14.13 -5.72 5.23
C VAL A 32 -14.67 -6.13 6.59
N THR A 33 -15.76 -6.91 6.58
CA THR A 33 -16.44 -7.36 7.81
C THR A 33 -16.65 -8.86 7.74
N ASP A 34 -16.22 -9.59 8.78
CA ASP A 34 -16.41 -11.04 8.99
C ASP A 34 -15.94 -11.89 7.78
N LEU A 35 -14.93 -11.43 7.04
CA LEU A 35 -14.53 -12.07 5.79
C LEU A 35 -13.91 -13.44 6.02
N THR A 36 -14.57 -14.46 5.50
CA THR A 36 -14.07 -15.84 5.51
C THR A 36 -13.96 -16.36 4.08
N VAL A 37 -12.77 -16.88 3.71
CA VAL A 37 -12.51 -17.51 2.41
C VAL A 37 -11.95 -18.90 2.63
N ALA A 38 -12.54 -19.90 2.02
CA ALA A 38 -12.10 -21.28 2.09
C ALA A 38 -11.89 -21.87 0.70
N TYR A 39 -10.83 -22.66 0.54
CA TYR A 39 -10.63 -23.54 -0.61
C TYR A 39 -11.01 -24.97 -0.21
N ARG A 40 -12.10 -25.47 -0.76
CA ARG A 40 -12.75 -26.72 -0.32
C ARG A 40 -13.15 -26.61 1.15
N GLU A 41 -12.61 -27.44 2.06
CA GLU A 41 -12.93 -27.46 3.49
C GLU A 41 -11.90 -26.71 4.37
N ARG A 42 -10.85 -26.11 3.78
CA ARG A 42 -9.80 -25.44 4.54
C ARG A 42 -9.92 -23.93 4.42
N PRO A 43 -10.17 -23.21 5.52
CA PRO A 43 -10.17 -21.76 5.51
C PRO A 43 -8.73 -21.25 5.29
N VAL A 44 -8.61 -20.30 4.36
CA VAL A 44 -7.38 -19.55 4.09
C VAL A 44 -7.45 -18.16 4.72
N LEU A 45 -8.66 -17.63 4.84
CA LEU A 45 -8.98 -16.45 5.65
C LEU A 45 -10.14 -16.82 6.55
N TRP A 46 -10.05 -16.39 7.80
CA TRP A 46 -11.08 -16.68 8.80
C TRP A 46 -11.40 -15.43 9.59
N ASP A 47 -12.66 -14.95 9.50
CA ASP A 47 -13.19 -13.89 10.34
C ASP A 47 -12.30 -12.64 10.31
N VAL A 48 -12.06 -12.12 9.09
CA VAL A 48 -11.15 -10.98 8.89
C VAL A 48 -11.96 -9.69 8.78
N ASP A 49 -11.73 -8.78 9.73
CA ASP A 49 -12.18 -7.40 9.68
C ASP A 49 -11.04 -6.48 9.26
N LEU A 50 -11.31 -5.52 8.38
CA LEU A 50 -10.32 -4.55 7.95
C LEU A 50 -11.00 -3.23 7.60
N SER A 51 -10.52 -2.14 8.20
CA SER A 51 -10.93 -0.77 7.88
C SER A 51 -9.70 0.01 7.41
N VAL A 52 -9.71 0.47 6.17
CA VAL A 52 -8.60 1.19 5.57
C VAL A 52 -9.02 2.63 5.28
N PRO A 53 -8.43 3.62 5.95
CA PRO A 53 -8.64 5.02 5.62
C PRO A 53 -8.20 5.36 4.20
N SER A 54 -8.79 6.40 3.60
CA SER A 54 -8.38 6.88 2.27
C SER A 54 -7.10 7.71 2.33
N GLY A 55 -6.32 7.71 1.23
CA GLY A 55 -5.17 8.60 1.05
C GLY A 55 -3.90 8.16 1.75
N LEU A 56 -3.68 6.85 1.94
CA LEU A 56 -2.50 6.30 2.61
C LEU A 56 -1.87 5.12 1.87
N LEU A 57 -0.64 4.79 2.25
CA LEU A 57 0.06 3.58 1.83
C LEU A 57 -0.09 2.50 2.91
N LEU A 58 -0.75 1.38 2.58
CA LEU A 58 -0.95 0.24 3.48
C LEU A 58 -0.13 -0.97 3.03
N ALA A 59 0.63 -1.55 3.96
CA ALA A 59 1.28 -2.85 3.76
C ALA A 59 0.42 -3.99 4.33
N ILE A 60 0.17 -5.04 3.53
CA ILE A 60 -0.30 -6.32 4.04
C ILE A 60 0.90 -7.23 4.22
N VAL A 61 1.17 -7.63 5.46
CA VAL A 61 2.35 -8.37 5.88
C VAL A 61 1.94 -9.66 6.59
N GLY A 62 2.73 -10.71 6.43
CA GLY A 62 2.49 -12.00 7.07
C GLY A 62 3.29 -13.12 6.41
N PRO A 63 3.39 -14.31 7.00
CA PRO A 63 4.13 -15.44 6.47
C PRO A 63 3.59 -15.93 5.13
N ASN A 64 4.35 -16.80 4.45
CA ASN A 64 3.86 -17.47 3.26
C ASN A 64 2.66 -18.36 3.62
N GLY A 65 1.59 -18.28 2.81
CA GLY A 65 0.34 -18.97 3.10
C GLY A 65 -0.60 -18.25 4.08
N ALA A 66 -0.25 -17.06 4.57
CA ALA A 66 -1.09 -16.26 5.48
C ALA A 66 -2.42 -15.77 4.89
N GLY A 67 -2.62 -15.90 3.57
CA GLY A 67 -3.85 -15.45 2.90
C GLY A 67 -3.78 -14.05 2.27
N LYS A 68 -2.61 -13.41 2.21
CA LYS A 68 -2.43 -12.02 1.71
C LYS A 68 -3.00 -11.81 0.30
N THR A 69 -2.56 -12.59 -0.67
CA THR A 69 -3.08 -12.57 -2.05
C THR A 69 -4.56 -12.94 -2.09
N THR A 70 -5.00 -13.88 -1.24
CA THR A 70 -6.40 -14.29 -1.14
C THR A 70 -7.28 -13.15 -0.64
N LEU A 71 -6.80 -12.36 0.35
CA LEU A 71 -7.49 -11.17 0.84
C LEU A 71 -7.69 -10.14 -0.29
N ILE A 72 -6.64 -9.80 -1.02
CA ILE A 72 -6.76 -8.91 -2.18
C ILE A 72 -7.76 -9.45 -3.20
N LYS A 73 -7.64 -10.73 -3.58
CA LYS A 73 -8.55 -11.35 -4.55
C LYS A 73 -10.00 -11.39 -4.09
N ALA A 74 -10.25 -11.60 -2.80
CA ALA A 74 -11.60 -11.56 -2.23
C ALA A 74 -12.17 -10.12 -2.25
N ILE A 75 -11.38 -9.11 -1.87
CA ILE A 75 -11.76 -7.70 -1.95
C ILE A 75 -12.13 -7.31 -3.40
N LEU A 76 -11.36 -7.79 -4.38
CA LEU A 76 -11.58 -7.56 -5.80
C LEU A 76 -12.70 -8.43 -6.41
N GLY A 77 -13.39 -9.26 -5.62
CA GLY A 77 -14.43 -10.16 -6.10
C GLY A 77 -13.93 -11.20 -7.10
N LEU A 78 -12.61 -11.48 -7.13
CA LEU A 78 -12.00 -12.52 -7.97
C LEU A 78 -12.15 -13.91 -7.36
N ILE A 79 -12.38 -13.98 -6.05
CA ILE A 79 -12.68 -15.18 -5.29
C ILE A 79 -13.92 -14.87 -4.46
N PRO A 80 -14.99 -15.67 -4.56
CA PRO A 80 -16.18 -15.48 -3.75
C PRO A 80 -15.86 -15.82 -2.27
N PRO A 81 -16.23 -14.97 -1.32
CA PRO A 81 -16.12 -15.29 0.10
C PRO A 81 -17.16 -16.35 0.49
N ALA A 82 -16.84 -17.18 1.49
CA ALA A 82 -17.79 -18.10 2.12
C ALA A 82 -18.73 -17.36 3.09
N ALA A 83 -18.22 -16.27 3.72
CA ALA A 83 -18.99 -15.38 4.58
C ALA A 83 -18.34 -13.98 4.59
N GLY A 84 -19.08 -13.00 5.09
CA GLY A 84 -18.63 -11.63 5.26
C GLY A 84 -18.96 -10.71 4.09
N GLN A 85 -18.55 -9.45 4.22
CA GLN A 85 -18.85 -8.39 3.27
C GLN A 85 -17.61 -7.53 2.99
N VAL A 86 -17.53 -7.02 1.76
CA VAL A 86 -16.51 -6.05 1.34
C VAL A 86 -17.18 -4.84 0.72
N LEU A 87 -16.83 -3.66 1.22
CA LEU A 87 -17.27 -2.39 0.69
C LEU A 87 -16.07 -1.53 0.28
N ILE A 88 -16.22 -0.85 -0.85
CA ILE A 88 -15.29 0.17 -1.36
C ILE A 88 -16.02 1.50 -1.33
N TYR A 89 -15.53 2.43 -0.51
CA TYR A 89 -16.23 3.70 -0.24
C TYR A 89 -17.71 3.49 0.12
N GLY A 90 -18.00 2.53 1.00
CA GLY A 90 -19.35 2.21 1.49
C GLY A 90 -20.25 1.49 0.48
N ARG A 91 -19.73 1.01 -0.67
CA ARG A 91 -20.50 0.28 -1.70
C ARG A 91 -19.81 -1.02 -2.12
N PRO A 92 -20.57 -2.04 -2.59
CA PRO A 92 -19.98 -3.26 -3.11
C PRO A 92 -18.97 -3.01 -4.24
N TYR A 93 -17.88 -3.79 -4.26
CA TYR A 93 -16.83 -3.66 -5.28
C TYR A 93 -17.38 -3.66 -6.72
N ALA A 94 -18.41 -4.46 -7.00
CA ALA A 94 -19.01 -4.56 -8.34
C ALA A 94 -19.48 -3.20 -8.89
N GLU A 95 -19.92 -2.27 -8.02
CA GLU A 95 -20.36 -0.92 -8.35
C GLU A 95 -19.18 0.06 -8.46
N GLN A 96 -18.05 -0.26 -7.83
CA GLN A 96 -16.89 0.62 -7.66
C GLN A 96 -15.66 0.19 -8.47
N ARG A 97 -15.78 -0.76 -9.39
CA ARG A 97 -14.66 -1.33 -10.17
C ARG A 97 -13.78 -0.28 -10.84
N ARG A 98 -14.36 0.85 -11.26
CA ARG A 98 -13.62 1.93 -11.94
C ARG A 98 -12.71 2.71 -10.99
N LEU A 99 -12.96 2.63 -9.68
CA LEU A 99 -12.16 3.30 -8.66
C LEU A 99 -10.95 2.45 -8.23
N VAL A 100 -10.83 1.22 -8.73
CA VAL A 100 -9.84 0.27 -8.26
C VAL A 100 -8.92 -0.18 -9.39
N GLY A 101 -7.62 0.03 -9.21
CA GLY A 101 -6.54 -0.52 -10.04
C GLY A 101 -5.94 -1.75 -9.37
N TYR A 102 -5.48 -2.71 -10.18
CA TYR A 102 -4.86 -3.93 -9.66
C TYR A 102 -3.58 -4.28 -10.42
N VAL A 103 -2.51 -4.47 -9.67
CA VAL A 103 -1.23 -5.01 -10.14
C VAL A 103 -1.10 -6.43 -9.56
N PRO A 104 -1.27 -7.47 -10.38
CA PRO A 104 -1.18 -8.85 -9.93
C PRO A 104 0.26 -9.26 -9.65
N GLN A 105 0.45 -10.31 -8.86
CA GLN A 105 1.73 -10.95 -8.68
C GLN A 105 2.28 -11.43 -10.02
N ARG A 106 3.56 -11.19 -10.28
CA ARG A 106 4.23 -11.50 -11.55
C ARG A 106 4.04 -12.96 -11.98
N GLY A 107 4.13 -13.91 -11.06
CA GLY A 107 3.98 -15.34 -11.35
C GLY A 107 2.58 -15.77 -11.82
N SER A 108 1.57 -14.90 -11.71
CA SER A 108 0.18 -15.17 -12.14
C SER A 108 -0.14 -14.64 -13.54
N VAL A 109 0.84 -14.05 -14.24
CA VAL A 109 0.66 -13.42 -15.54
C VAL A 109 1.25 -14.31 -16.64
N ASP A 110 0.50 -14.46 -17.74
CA ASP A 110 1.02 -15.09 -18.97
C ASP A 110 1.90 -14.10 -19.74
N TRP A 111 3.21 -14.26 -19.60
CA TRP A 111 4.20 -13.40 -20.25
C TRP A 111 4.46 -13.76 -21.71
N ASP A 112 4.03 -14.92 -22.17
CA ASP A 112 4.18 -15.36 -23.56
C ASP A 112 3.03 -14.85 -24.46
N PHE A 113 2.05 -14.18 -23.85
CA PHE A 113 0.96 -13.53 -24.60
C PHE A 113 1.53 -12.52 -25.62
N PRO A 114 1.21 -12.63 -26.92
CA PRO A 114 1.80 -11.83 -28.00
C PRO A 114 1.26 -10.41 -28.02
N THR A 115 1.74 -9.57 -27.11
CA THR A 115 1.33 -8.15 -27.02
C THR A 115 2.54 -7.25 -26.82
N THR A 116 2.44 -6.01 -27.31
CA THR A 116 3.46 -5.00 -27.05
C THR A 116 3.25 -4.33 -25.70
N VAL A 117 4.29 -3.67 -25.19
CA VAL A 117 4.22 -2.85 -23.98
C VAL A 117 3.11 -1.81 -24.05
N LEU A 118 3.01 -1.10 -25.18
CA LEU A 118 1.98 -0.08 -25.37
C LEU A 118 0.58 -0.68 -25.33
N ASP A 119 0.36 -1.78 -26.07
CA ASP A 119 -0.96 -2.40 -26.14
C ASP A 119 -1.40 -2.92 -24.77
N LEU A 120 -0.49 -3.53 -24.01
CA LEU A 120 -0.77 -4.00 -22.64
C LEU A 120 -1.20 -2.85 -21.73
N VAL A 121 -0.50 -1.69 -21.80
CA VAL A 121 -0.87 -0.52 -20.97
C VAL A 121 -2.20 0.06 -21.43
N MET A 122 -2.45 0.15 -22.74
CA MET A 122 -3.73 0.61 -23.28
C MET A 122 -4.91 -0.26 -22.87
N MET A 123 -4.72 -1.58 -22.63
CA MET A 123 -5.76 -2.46 -22.09
C MET A 123 -6.28 -1.98 -20.71
N GLY A 124 -5.47 -1.27 -19.93
CA GLY A 124 -5.91 -0.63 -18.69
C GLY A 124 -7.07 0.36 -18.87
N ARG A 125 -7.26 0.92 -20.07
CA ARG A 125 -8.33 1.86 -20.39
C ARG A 125 -9.66 1.22 -20.78
N TYR A 126 -9.69 -0.09 -21.05
CA TYR A 126 -10.92 -0.75 -21.55
C TYR A 126 -12.11 -0.60 -20.60
N GLY A 127 -11.88 -0.65 -19.30
CA GLY A 127 -12.94 -0.43 -18.30
C GLY A 127 -13.59 0.96 -18.37
N ALA A 128 -12.82 2.00 -18.76
CA ALA A 128 -13.30 3.37 -18.91
C ALA A 128 -13.99 3.62 -20.25
N LEU A 129 -13.55 2.95 -21.32
CA LEU A 129 -14.11 3.11 -22.66
C LEU A 129 -15.50 2.53 -22.81
N GLY A 130 -15.80 1.44 -22.06
CA GLY A 130 -17.04 0.68 -22.19
C GLY A 130 -17.04 -0.32 -23.38
N TRP A 131 -18.10 -1.09 -23.45
CA TRP A 131 -18.21 -2.19 -24.41
C TRP A 131 -18.23 -1.72 -25.87
N GLY A 132 -17.48 -2.37 -26.76
CA GLY A 132 -17.47 -2.11 -28.19
C GLY A 132 -16.66 -0.90 -28.66
N LYS A 133 -16.07 -0.10 -27.76
CA LYS A 133 -15.21 1.02 -28.15
C LYS A 133 -13.74 0.60 -28.21
N ARG A 134 -13.06 1.00 -29.30
CA ARG A 134 -11.61 0.77 -29.44
C ARG A 134 -10.83 1.93 -28.85
N PRO A 135 -9.66 1.66 -28.22
CA PRO A 135 -8.76 2.72 -27.78
C PRO A 135 -8.34 3.61 -28.95
N GLY A 136 -8.43 4.91 -28.76
CA GLY A 136 -8.06 5.91 -29.75
C GLY A 136 -6.73 6.60 -29.42
N GLN A 137 -6.51 7.76 -30.05
CA GLN A 137 -5.30 8.56 -29.86
C GLN A 137 -5.15 9.03 -28.39
N ARG A 138 -6.25 9.39 -27.73
CA ARG A 138 -6.26 9.81 -26.31
C ARG A 138 -5.77 8.71 -25.40
N GLU A 139 -6.24 7.47 -25.55
CA GLU A 139 -5.81 6.34 -24.75
C GLU A 139 -4.34 6.01 -24.97
N LYS A 140 -3.86 6.18 -26.20
CA LYS A 140 -2.44 6.02 -26.51
C LYS A 140 -1.58 7.09 -25.82
N GLU A 141 -2.00 8.34 -25.80
CA GLU A 141 -1.30 9.43 -25.11
C GLU A 141 -1.25 9.18 -23.59
N LEU A 142 -2.37 8.77 -22.99
CA LEU A 142 -2.42 8.39 -21.57
C LEU A 142 -1.50 7.20 -21.26
N ALA A 143 -1.47 6.19 -22.13
CA ALA A 143 -0.59 5.03 -21.97
C ALA A 143 0.89 5.43 -22.07
N LEU A 144 1.26 6.31 -23.00
CA LEU A 144 2.62 6.84 -23.13
C LEU A 144 3.02 7.67 -21.90
N SER A 145 2.13 8.49 -21.36
CA SER A 145 2.34 9.24 -20.14
C SER A 145 2.56 8.30 -18.94
N ALA A 146 1.74 7.25 -18.80
CA ALA A 146 1.92 6.25 -17.74
C ALA A 146 3.25 5.49 -17.88
N LEU A 147 3.65 5.14 -19.11
CA LEU A 147 4.95 4.52 -19.40
C LEU A 147 6.14 5.43 -19.08
N ALA A 148 5.98 6.75 -19.29
CA ALA A 148 7.01 7.72 -18.93
C ALA A 148 7.21 7.79 -17.40
N LYS A 149 6.13 7.78 -16.60
CA LYS A 149 6.18 7.75 -15.12
C LYS A 149 6.98 6.56 -14.57
N VAL A 150 6.98 5.43 -15.27
CA VAL A 150 7.71 4.21 -14.88
C VAL A 150 9.00 3.98 -15.68
N GLU A 151 9.51 4.97 -16.40
CA GLU A 151 10.74 4.90 -17.21
C GLU A 151 10.75 3.80 -18.28
N MET A 152 9.60 3.51 -18.89
CA MET A 152 9.44 2.44 -19.88
C MET A 152 9.22 2.94 -21.31
N THR A 153 9.42 4.23 -21.57
CA THR A 153 9.20 4.86 -22.91
C THR A 153 10.05 4.23 -24.01
N ALA A 154 11.29 3.84 -23.72
CA ALA A 154 12.19 3.21 -24.69
C ALA A 154 11.71 1.81 -25.15
N PHE A 155 10.78 1.19 -24.42
CA PHE A 155 10.32 -0.19 -24.65
C PHE A 155 8.92 -0.28 -25.26
N VAL A 156 8.30 0.84 -25.61
CA VAL A 156 6.89 0.97 -26.06
C VAL A 156 6.49 -0.06 -27.12
N LYS A 157 7.37 -0.33 -28.11
CA LYS A 157 7.13 -1.27 -29.22
C LYS A 157 7.62 -2.70 -28.95
N ARG A 158 8.25 -2.95 -27.79
CA ARG A 158 8.81 -4.26 -27.47
C ARG A 158 7.71 -5.21 -27.02
N GLN A 159 7.86 -6.49 -27.33
CA GLN A 159 7.01 -7.57 -26.81
C GLN A 159 7.24 -7.73 -25.30
N ILE A 160 6.18 -8.01 -24.53
CA ILE A 160 6.27 -8.17 -23.06
C ILE A 160 7.14 -9.36 -22.66
N SER A 161 7.19 -10.42 -23.48
CA SER A 161 8.03 -11.60 -23.26
C SER A 161 9.54 -11.28 -23.32
N GLN A 162 9.94 -10.20 -23.98
CA GLN A 162 11.34 -9.79 -24.13
C GLN A 162 11.84 -8.88 -22.99
N LEU A 163 11.00 -8.62 -22.00
CA LEU A 163 11.30 -7.71 -20.88
C LEU A 163 11.94 -8.48 -19.72
N SER A 164 12.90 -7.82 -19.02
CA SER A 164 13.37 -8.31 -17.73
C SER A 164 12.25 -8.27 -16.67
N GLY A 165 12.42 -9.00 -15.56
CA GLY A 165 11.43 -9.04 -14.49
C GLY A 165 11.04 -7.67 -13.92
N GLY A 166 12.03 -6.81 -13.67
CA GLY A 166 11.76 -5.46 -13.21
C GLY A 166 11.08 -4.57 -14.27
N GLN A 167 11.40 -4.77 -15.56
CA GLN A 167 10.69 -4.09 -16.65
C GLN A 167 9.25 -4.55 -16.76
N GLN A 168 8.97 -5.85 -16.64
CA GLN A 168 7.63 -6.42 -16.62
C GLN A 168 6.81 -5.80 -15.48
N GLN A 169 7.37 -5.72 -14.28
CA GLN A 169 6.71 -5.12 -13.12
C GLN A 169 6.35 -3.65 -13.37
N ARG A 170 7.28 -2.85 -13.91
CA ARG A 170 7.02 -1.45 -14.25
C ARG A 170 5.93 -1.28 -15.31
N VAL A 171 5.86 -2.16 -16.31
CA VAL A 171 4.79 -2.11 -17.32
C VAL A 171 3.41 -2.41 -16.71
N PHE A 172 3.32 -3.35 -15.76
CA PHE A 172 2.05 -3.61 -15.05
C PHE A 172 1.65 -2.47 -14.13
N LEU A 173 2.61 -1.78 -13.51
CA LEU A 173 2.35 -0.54 -12.80
C LEU A 173 1.77 0.52 -13.76
N ALA A 174 2.39 0.75 -14.93
CA ALA A 174 1.87 1.68 -15.93
C ALA A 174 0.44 1.32 -16.36
N ARG A 175 0.16 0.01 -16.54
CA ARG A 175 -1.20 -0.48 -16.87
C ARG A 175 -2.22 -0.17 -15.77
N ALA A 176 -1.82 -0.20 -14.51
CA ALA A 176 -2.69 0.20 -13.40
C ALA A 176 -2.85 1.71 -13.33
N LEU A 177 -1.76 2.47 -13.48
CA LEU A 177 -1.76 3.94 -13.42
C LEU A 177 -2.64 4.58 -14.49
N VAL A 178 -2.64 4.04 -15.72
CA VAL A 178 -3.45 4.58 -16.82
C VAL A 178 -4.96 4.52 -16.55
N GLN A 179 -5.41 3.74 -15.55
CA GLN A 179 -6.81 3.67 -15.12
C GLN A 179 -7.23 4.90 -14.32
N ASP A 180 -6.28 5.65 -13.75
CA ASP A 180 -6.53 6.79 -12.84
C ASP A 180 -7.49 6.41 -11.71
N ALA A 181 -7.18 5.31 -11.02
CA ALA A 181 -7.98 4.77 -9.93
C ALA A 181 -7.83 5.59 -8.64
N GLN A 182 -8.75 5.41 -7.69
CA GLN A 182 -8.65 5.99 -6.34
C GLN A 182 -7.94 5.04 -5.36
N ILE A 183 -8.02 3.74 -5.63
CA ILE A 183 -7.40 2.69 -4.82
C ILE A 183 -6.58 1.81 -5.75
N TYR A 184 -5.34 1.51 -5.36
CA TYR A 184 -4.47 0.58 -6.07
C TYR A 184 -4.13 -0.60 -5.17
N PHE A 185 -4.49 -1.81 -5.60
CA PHE A 185 -4.01 -3.05 -4.99
C PHE A 185 -2.78 -3.55 -5.74
N MET A 186 -1.73 -3.91 -5.03
CA MET A 186 -0.48 -4.39 -5.60
C MET A 186 -0.04 -5.66 -4.87
N ASP A 187 0.06 -6.77 -5.60
CA ASP A 187 0.47 -8.04 -5.03
C ASP A 187 1.97 -8.24 -5.28
N GLU A 188 2.78 -8.01 -4.25
CA GLU A 188 4.25 -8.10 -4.26
C GLU A 188 4.93 -7.19 -5.30
N PRO A 189 4.67 -5.87 -5.30
CA PRO A 189 5.18 -4.96 -6.34
C PRO A 189 6.71 -4.86 -6.39
N PHE A 190 7.41 -5.25 -5.34
CA PHE A 190 8.87 -5.17 -5.20
C PHE A 190 9.57 -6.51 -5.48
N GLN A 191 8.83 -7.59 -5.78
CA GLN A 191 9.41 -8.90 -5.96
C GLN A 191 10.31 -8.98 -7.21
N GLY A 192 11.58 -9.36 -7.00
CA GLY A 192 12.53 -9.62 -8.09
C GLY A 192 12.95 -8.35 -8.86
N VAL A 193 12.84 -7.18 -8.25
CA VAL A 193 13.39 -5.93 -8.77
C VAL A 193 14.71 -5.58 -8.09
N ASP A 194 15.56 -4.81 -8.78
CA ASP A 194 16.77 -4.26 -8.20
C ASP A 194 16.48 -3.04 -7.33
N ALA A 195 17.42 -2.64 -6.48
CA ALA A 195 17.26 -1.52 -5.54
C ALA A 195 16.90 -0.20 -6.23
N LYS A 196 17.41 0.07 -7.43
CA LYS A 196 17.08 1.27 -8.20
C LYS A 196 15.60 1.26 -8.61
N THR A 197 15.13 0.13 -9.12
CA THR A 197 13.73 -0.06 -9.51
C THR A 197 12.81 0.02 -8.29
N GLU A 198 13.21 -0.56 -7.16
CA GLU A 198 12.46 -0.48 -5.91
C GLU A 198 12.28 0.98 -5.46
N HIS A 199 13.34 1.78 -5.42
CA HIS A 199 13.25 3.21 -5.08
C HIS A 199 12.33 3.98 -6.03
N ALA A 200 12.38 3.68 -7.33
CA ALA A 200 11.49 4.32 -8.31
C ALA A 200 10.02 3.96 -8.05
N ILE A 201 9.73 2.69 -7.71
CA ILE A 201 8.37 2.25 -7.34
C ILE A 201 7.91 2.96 -6.06
N VAL A 202 8.75 3.02 -5.01
CA VAL A 202 8.42 3.71 -3.75
C VAL A 202 8.11 5.18 -4.00
N GLY A 203 8.93 5.88 -4.79
CA GLY A 203 8.68 7.27 -5.19
C GLY A 203 7.32 7.45 -5.87
N LEU A 204 6.96 6.52 -6.76
CA LEU A 204 5.66 6.50 -7.43
C LEU A 204 4.50 6.28 -6.44
N LEU A 205 4.65 5.37 -5.45
CA LEU A 205 3.62 5.16 -4.43
C LEU A 205 3.42 6.42 -3.58
N GLN A 206 4.50 7.10 -3.22
CA GLN A 206 4.46 8.37 -2.49
C GLN A 206 3.78 9.48 -3.30
N GLU A 207 4.03 9.55 -4.63
CA GLU A 207 3.32 10.47 -5.54
C GLU A 207 1.81 10.18 -5.51
N LEU A 208 1.39 8.94 -5.68
CA LEU A 208 -0.01 8.53 -5.61
C LEU A 208 -0.66 8.93 -4.27
N ARG A 209 0.04 8.70 -3.15
CA ARG A 209 -0.43 9.14 -1.83
C ARG A 209 -0.61 10.66 -1.75
N SER A 210 0.35 11.41 -2.27
CA SER A 210 0.28 12.89 -2.27
C SER A 210 -0.89 13.43 -3.11
N GLU A 211 -1.34 12.65 -4.12
CA GLU A 211 -2.55 12.89 -4.91
C GLU A 211 -3.85 12.44 -4.18
N GLY A 212 -3.76 11.97 -2.93
CA GLY A 212 -4.89 11.48 -2.15
C GLY A 212 -5.36 10.06 -2.52
N LYS A 213 -4.59 9.31 -3.32
CA LYS A 213 -4.88 7.93 -3.67
C LYS A 213 -4.53 7.00 -2.51
N THR A 214 -5.24 5.87 -2.41
CA THR A 214 -4.93 4.81 -1.44
C THR A 214 -4.19 3.69 -2.15
N VAL A 215 -3.10 3.21 -1.57
CA VAL A 215 -2.36 2.05 -2.10
C VAL A 215 -2.32 0.96 -1.05
N VAL A 216 -2.68 -0.25 -1.44
CA VAL A 216 -2.61 -1.46 -0.61
C VAL A 216 -1.64 -2.43 -1.27
N ALA A 217 -0.50 -2.68 -0.65
CA ALA A 217 0.54 -3.54 -1.20
C ALA A 217 0.82 -4.75 -0.30
N VAL A 218 0.90 -5.95 -0.88
CA VAL A 218 1.51 -7.08 -0.19
C VAL A 218 3.02 -6.85 -0.16
N HIS A 219 3.60 -6.92 1.03
CA HIS A 219 5.01 -6.66 1.25
C HIS A 219 5.67 -7.75 2.09
N HIS A 220 6.90 -8.12 1.76
CA HIS A 220 7.61 -9.22 2.42
C HIS A 220 8.80 -8.76 3.26
N ASP A 221 9.41 -7.64 2.91
CA ASP A 221 10.56 -7.12 3.63
C ASP A 221 10.11 -6.29 4.83
N LEU A 222 10.17 -6.90 6.01
CA LEU A 222 9.80 -6.27 7.26
C LEU A 222 10.68 -5.06 7.61
N GLN A 223 11.92 -4.99 7.08
CA GLN A 223 12.84 -3.90 7.42
C GLN A 223 12.44 -2.58 6.76
N THR A 224 11.80 -2.64 5.60
CA THR A 224 11.42 -1.47 4.82
C THR A 224 9.97 -1.01 5.08
N VAL A 225 9.16 -1.80 5.82
CA VAL A 225 7.77 -1.41 6.16
C VAL A 225 7.69 -0.04 6.85
N PRO A 226 8.52 0.28 7.88
CA PRO A 226 8.44 1.57 8.56
C PRO A 226 8.81 2.77 7.69
N ASP A 227 9.64 2.54 6.66
CA ASP A 227 10.13 3.61 5.79
C ASP A 227 9.18 3.90 4.62
N TYR A 228 8.41 2.88 4.17
CA TYR A 228 7.61 2.97 2.95
C TYR A 228 6.12 3.16 3.18
N PHE A 229 5.57 2.74 4.33
CA PHE A 229 4.14 2.66 4.55
C PHE A 229 3.68 3.46 5.77
N ASP A 230 2.47 4.00 5.67
CA ASP A 230 1.80 4.73 6.77
C ASP A 230 1.03 3.77 7.68
N TRP A 231 0.50 2.68 7.09
CA TRP A 231 -0.40 1.73 7.74
C TRP A 231 0.03 0.29 7.47
N VAL A 232 -0.18 -0.59 8.42
CA VAL A 232 0.15 -2.00 8.27
C VAL A 232 -1.00 -2.90 8.74
N THR A 233 -1.22 -3.98 7.99
CA THR A 233 -2.10 -5.09 8.39
C THR A 233 -1.26 -6.35 8.51
N LEU A 234 -1.19 -6.90 9.72
CA LEU A 234 -0.53 -8.17 10.02
C LEU A 234 -1.55 -9.30 9.89
N LEU A 235 -1.29 -10.21 8.96
CA LEU A 235 -2.20 -11.29 8.59
C LEU A 235 -1.54 -12.67 8.76
N ASN A 236 -2.27 -13.59 9.38
CA ASN A 236 -1.95 -15.02 9.39
C ASN A 236 -3.25 -15.82 9.53
N VAL A 237 -3.91 -16.13 8.40
CA VAL A 237 -5.27 -16.69 8.31
C VAL A 237 -6.33 -15.77 8.92
N ARG A 238 -6.02 -15.11 10.04
CA ARG A 238 -6.79 -14.07 10.70
C ARG A 238 -6.03 -12.75 10.67
N ARG A 239 -6.71 -11.65 10.85
CA ARG A 239 -6.07 -10.37 11.15
C ARG A 239 -5.51 -10.42 12.56
N ILE A 240 -4.20 -10.28 12.68
CA ILE A 240 -3.51 -10.17 13.99
C ILE A 240 -3.65 -8.75 14.52
N ALA A 241 -3.31 -7.76 13.68
CA ALA A 241 -3.44 -6.35 14.01
C ALA A 241 -3.52 -5.51 12.72
N SER A 242 -4.12 -4.32 12.79
CA SER A 242 -4.15 -3.36 11.68
C SER A 242 -4.25 -1.95 12.23
N GLY A 243 -3.43 -1.03 11.72
CA GLY A 243 -3.37 0.35 12.17
C GLY A 243 -2.13 1.08 11.66
N PRO A 244 -1.88 2.31 12.16
CA PRO A 244 -0.67 3.06 11.88
C PRO A 244 0.59 2.23 12.14
N VAL A 245 1.59 2.31 11.24
CA VAL A 245 2.83 1.53 11.39
C VAL A 245 3.48 1.78 12.74
N ALA A 246 3.54 3.03 13.20
CA ALA A 246 4.16 3.39 14.48
C ALA A 246 3.54 2.70 15.71
N GLU A 247 2.27 2.30 15.63
CA GLU A 247 1.53 1.68 16.73
C GLU A 247 1.48 0.15 16.61
N ILE A 248 1.32 -0.34 15.39
CA ILE A 248 1.01 -1.76 15.14
C ILE A 248 2.26 -2.59 14.85
N PHE A 249 3.31 -1.98 14.25
CA PHE A 249 4.49 -2.72 13.83
C PHE A 249 5.45 -2.97 15.02
N THR A 250 5.00 -3.78 15.99
CA THR A 250 5.71 -4.12 17.23
C THR A 250 6.25 -5.54 17.18
N ASP A 251 7.31 -5.81 17.95
CA ASP A 251 7.88 -7.16 18.08
C ASP A 251 6.84 -8.19 18.56
N GLU A 252 5.92 -7.79 19.43
CA GLU A 252 4.86 -8.66 19.94
C GLU A 252 3.89 -9.07 18.81
N ASN A 253 3.36 -8.10 18.07
CA ASN A 253 2.45 -8.36 16.96
C ASN A 253 3.13 -9.17 15.84
N LEU A 254 4.41 -8.90 15.56
CA LEU A 254 5.19 -9.65 14.59
C LEU A 254 5.42 -11.10 15.04
N ARG A 255 5.70 -11.35 16.34
CA ARG A 255 5.79 -12.71 16.89
C ARG A 255 4.47 -13.47 16.77
N LEU A 256 3.35 -12.81 17.04
CA LEU A 256 2.01 -13.41 16.85
C LEU A 256 1.74 -13.76 15.38
N ALA A 257 2.07 -12.86 14.45
CA ALA A 257 1.86 -13.08 13.02
C ALA A 257 2.74 -14.20 12.46
N TYR A 258 4.02 -14.29 12.87
CA TYR A 258 5.02 -15.19 12.31
C TYR A 258 5.33 -16.42 13.18
N GLY A 259 4.61 -16.65 14.29
CA GLY A 259 4.77 -17.83 15.13
C GLY A 259 6.14 -17.93 15.82
N GLY A 260 6.67 -16.82 16.32
CA GLY A 260 7.94 -16.77 17.07
C GLY A 260 9.22 -16.90 16.22
N ARG A 261 9.12 -16.99 14.91
CA ARG A 261 10.29 -17.13 14.00
C ARG A 261 10.97 -15.82 13.61
N VAL A 262 10.62 -14.70 14.23
CA VAL A 262 11.16 -13.37 13.88
C VAL A 262 12.29 -12.99 14.83
N ALA A 263 13.47 -13.60 14.65
CA ALA A 263 14.66 -13.29 15.46
C ALA A 263 15.48 -12.07 14.91
N PHE A 264 15.03 -11.40 13.84
CA PHE A 264 15.89 -10.51 13.06
C PHE A 264 15.67 -9.01 13.30
N LEU A 265 14.67 -8.58 14.07
CA LEU A 265 14.37 -7.14 14.21
C LEU A 265 15.02 -6.45 15.43
N THR A 266 15.70 -7.20 16.30
CA THR A 266 16.24 -6.69 17.56
C THR A 266 17.60 -5.97 17.45
N HIS A 267 18.16 -5.73 16.25
CA HIS A 267 19.55 -5.25 16.13
C HIS A 267 19.77 -3.92 15.41
N LYS A 268 18.76 -3.04 15.23
CA LYS A 268 18.99 -1.70 14.67
C LYS A 268 18.35 -0.54 15.43
N ALA A 269 18.15 -0.68 16.73
CA ALA A 269 17.94 0.48 17.60
C ALA A 269 19.21 0.68 18.45
N HIS A 270 20.07 1.61 18.11
CA HIS A 270 21.27 2.11 18.79
C HIS A 270 22.59 1.79 18.07
N THR A 271 22.93 2.62 17.10
CA THR A 271 24.27 3.21 17.00
C THR A 271 24.20 4.38 15.99
N ARG A 272 23.83 5.57 16.46
CA ARG A 272 24.40 6.79 15.90
C ARG A 272 25.84 6.81 16.33
N PRO A 273 26.84 6.92 15.46
CA PRO A 273 28.17 7.28 15.91
C PRO A 273 28.14 8.76 16.31
N ASP A 274 28.36 8.99 17.59
CA ASP A 274 28.65 10.31 18.16
C ASP A 274 30.02 10.76 17.59
N HIS A 275 29.98 11.73 16.69
CA HIS A 275 31.17 12.43 16.22
C HIS A 275 31.46 13.58 17.18
N SER A 276 32.11 13.25 18.29
CA SER A 276 32.83 14.26 19.09
C SER A 276 33.94 13.58 19.88
N ASP A 277 35.13 13.49 19.30
CA ASP A 277 36.32 13.55 20.10
C ASP A 277 37.45 14.22 19.30
N PRO A 278 38.13 15.24 19.89
CA PRO A 278 39.15 16.01 19.21
C PRO A 278 40.50 15.33 19.33
N ALA A 279 41.32 15.62 18.35
CA ALA A 279 42.73 15.31 18.18
C ALA A 279 43.57 15.19 19.45
N ASP A 280 44.39 14.15 19.53
CA ASP A 280 45.66 14.15 20.25
C ASP A 280 46.78 13.68 19.31
N PRO A 281 47.83 14.53 19.10
CA PRO A 281 48.98 14.20 18.27
C PRO A 281 50.14 13.72 19.14
N ALA A 282 50.81 12.70 18.71
CA ALA A 282 52.19 12.32 19.02
C ALA A 282 52.35 10.89 19.58
N THR A 283 52.89 10.03 18.78
CA THR A 283 54.22 9.43 19.13
C THR A 283 54.81 8.70 17.95
N HIS A 284 55.96 9.15 17.55
CA HIS A 284 56.96 8.49 16.68
C HIS A 284 57.49 7.21 17.32
N GLY A 285 57.78 6.20 16.50
CA GLY A 285 58.62 5.06 16.92
C GLY A 285 58.68 3.91 15.95
N LYS A 286 59.53 4.02 14.96
CA LYS A 286 60.67 3.19 14.54
C LYS A 286 60.47 1.68 14.29
N TRP A 287 60.69 1.33 13.01
CA TRP A 287 61.62 0.31 12.46
C TRP A 287 61.40 -1.18 12.74
N GLY A 288 61.38 -1.92 11.62
CA GLY A 288 61.65 -3.38 11.58
C GLY A 288 61.46 -3.96 10.21
N ARG A 289 62.42 -3.77 9.27
CA ARG A 289 62.54 -4.62 8.07
C ARG A 289 63.09 -5.96 8.48
N ILE A 290 62.60 -7.04 7.84
CA ILE A 290 63.42 -8.19 7.46
C ILE A 290 62.79 -8.85 6.22
N ARG A 291 63.61 -8.99 5.19
CA ARG A 291 63.50 -9.89 4.05
C ARG A 291 64.28 -11.18 4.40
N PRO A 292 64.28 -12.22 3.55
CA PRO A 292 63.90 -12.36 2.13
C PRO A 292 62.62 -13.17 1.89
#